data_4d3dd743c7963689f983fc251a81b75f
#
_entry.id   4d3dd743c7963689f983fc251a81b75f
#
_cell.length_a   1.000
_cell.length_b   1.000
_cell.length_c   1.000
_cell.angle_alpha   90.00
_cell.angle_beta   90.00
_cell.angle_gamma   90.00
#
_symmetry.space_group_name_H-M   'P 1'
#
loop_
_entity.id
_entity.type
_entity.pdbx_description
1 polymer ?
#
loop_
_entity_poly.entity_id
_entity_poly.type
_entity_poly.pdbx_seq_one_letter_code
_entity_poly.pdbx_strand_id
1 'polypeptide(L)'
;MATAPELLTLLPEIAIRPMDEADVDAVADAERRSYSFPWSTGIFRDCLRVGYLCRVVEVSGLVIGHGIESLGAGEAHILNVCIRPEFRCRGVGRRLLTYLLERARTAGMQHAFLEVRPSNTAAIRLYQSMGFEQVGLRRGYYQAPQGREDAAVLRLSLLS
;
A
#
# COMPACT_ATOMS: atom_id res chain seq x y z
N MET A 1 -26.31 8.00 -6.15
CA MET A 1 -24.99 7.41 -5.86
C MET A 1 -24.64 7.62 -4.39
N ALA A 2 -24.15 6.60 -3.72
CA ALA A 2 -23.77 6.71 -2.32
C ALA A 2 -22.56 7.63 -2.13
N THR A 3 -22.52 8.38 -1.01
CA THR A 3 -21.37 9.21 -0.62
C THR A 3 -20.27 8.34 -0.01
N ALA A 4 -19.06 8.89 0.12
CA ALA A 4 -17.96 8.15 0.78
C ALA A 4 -18.33 7.73 2.22
N PRO A 5 -18.93 8.57 3.08
CA PRO A 5 -19.39 8.12 4.40
C PRO A 5 -20.40 6.98 4.34
N GLU A 6 -21.32 7.01 3.38
CA GLU A 6 -22.31 5.94 3.22
C GLU A 6 -21.66 4.64 2.78
N LEU A 7 -20.69 4.69 1.85
CA LEU A 7 -19.93 3.52 1.43
C LEU A 7 -19.12 2.93 2.60
N LEU A 8 -18.63 3.78 3.49
CA LEU A 8 -17.82 3.35 4.63
C LEU A 8 -18.63 2.67 5.74
N THR A 9 -19.94 2.90 5.80
CA THR A 9 -20.79 2.11 6.70
C THR A 9 -20.92 0.65 6.22
N LEU A 10 -20.51 0.38 4.97
CA LEU A 10 -20.53 -0.95 4.37
C LEU A 10 -19.16 -1.64 4.46
N LEU A 11 -18.31 -1.27 5.45
CA LEU A 11 -16.96 -1.83 5.60
C LEU A 11 -16.89 -3.36 5.62
N PRO A 12 -17.86 -4.12 6.19
CA PRO A 12 -17.84 -5.58 6.07
C PRO A 12 -17.87 -6.07 4.63
N GLU A 13 -18.31 -5.22 3.70
CA GLU A 13 -18.41 -5.55 2.27
C GLU A 13 -17.20 -5.11 1.46
N ILE A 14 -16.15 -4.58 2.11
CA ILE A 14 -14.88 -4.31 1.43
C ILE A 14 -14.33 -5.61 0.88
N ALA A 15 -14.02 -5.61 -0.41
CA ALA A 15 -13.35 -6.72 -1.05
C ALA A 15 -11.91 -6.32 -1.39
N ILE A 16 -10.97 -7.20 -1.07
CA ILE A 16 -9.59 -7.10 -1.54
C ILE A 16 -9.41 -8.22 -2.55
N ARG A 17 -9.11 -7.84 -3.79
CA ARG A 17 -9.02 -8.81 -4.89
C ARG A 17 -7.79 -8.54 -5.75
N PRO A 18 -7.36 -9.53 -6.57
CA PRO A 18 -6.28 -9.30 -7.52
C PRO A 18 -6.58 -8.12 -8.44
N MET A 19 -5.55 -7.30 -8.68
CA MET A 19 -5.59 -6.25 -9.68
C MET A 19 -5.39 -6.86 -11.06
N ASP A 20 -6.16 -6.40 -12.04
CA ASP A 20 -5.93 -6.76 -13.44
C ASP A 20 -5.71 -5.53 -14.31
N GLU A 21 -5.45 -5.74 -15.59
CA GLU A 21 -5.16 -4.63 -16.51
C GLU A 21 -6.32 -3.62 -16.59
N ALA A 22 -7.56 -4.09 -16.46
CA ALA A 22 -8.74 -3.19 -16.49
C ALA A 22 -8.81 -2.25 -15.29
N ASP A 23 -8.11 -2.57 -14.19
CA ASP A 23 -8.09 -1.73 -12.99
C ASP A 23 -7.06 -0.60 -13.07
N VAL A 24 -6.09 -0.67 -13.97
CA VAL A 24 -4.91 0.21 -13.95
C VAL A 24 -5.27 1.68 -13.98
N ASP A 25 -6.25 2.08 -14.80
CA ASP A 25 -6.63 3.50 -14.87
C ASP A 25 -7.23 4.00 -13.56
N ALA A 26 -8.09 3.20 -12.91
CA ALA A 26 -8.68 3.55 -11.61
C ALA A 26 -7.61 3.60 -10.51
N VAL A 27 -6.66 2.65 -10.54
CA VAL A 27 -5.53 2.60 -9.60
C VAL A 27 -4.64 3.84 -9.77
N ALA A 28 -4.28 4.18 -10.98
CA ALA A 28 -3.45 5.37 -11.25
C ALA A 28 -4.17 6.66 -10.86
N ASP A 29 -5.49 6.71 -11.02
CA ASP A 29 -6.28 7.86 -10.58
C ASP A 29 -6.27 8.00 -9.05
N ALA A 30 -6.46 6.90 -8.32
CA ALA A 30 -6.37 6.89 -6.86
C ALA A 30 -4.99 7.33 -6.38
N GLU A 31 -3.95 6.87 -7.06
CA GLU A 31 -2.56 7.24 -6.77
C GLU A 31 -2.33 8.75 -6.94
N ARG A 32 -2.78 9.31 -8.07
CA ARG A 32 -2.65 10.77 -8.34
C ARG A 32 -3.38 11.62 -7.31
N ARG A 33 -4.53 11.17 -6.83
CA ARG A 33 -5.31 11.88 -5.80
C ARG A 33 -4.66 11.83 -4.44
N SER A 34 -3.77 10.88 -4.21
CA SER A 34 -3.21 10.56 -2.90
C SER A 34 -1.79 11.07 -2.70
N TYR A 35 -1.00 11.19 -3.77
CA TYR A 35 0.43 11.47 -3.68
C TYR A 35 0.86 12.58 -4.62
N SER A 36 1.81 13.41 -4.14
CA SER A 36 2.40 14.50 -4.95
C SER A 36 3.29 13.98 -6.07
N PHE A 37 3.89 12.80 -5.89
CA PHE A 37 4.77 12.16 -6.88
C PHE A 37 4.26 10.75 -7.16
N PRO A 38 3.13 10.63 -7.86
CA PRO A 38 2.45 9.34 -8.05
C PRO A 38 3.17 8.45 -9.04
N TRP A 39 2.99 7.14 -8.88
CA TRP A 39 3.36 6.18 -9.92
C TRP A 39 2.46 6.35 -11.14
N SER A 40 3.03 6.12 -12.32
CA SER A 40 2.31 6.17 -13.59
C SER A 40 1.57 4.86 -13.87
N THR A 41 0.65 4.91 -14.84
CA THR A 41 0.00 3.69 -15.35
C THR A 41 1.03 2.66 -15.83
N GLY A 42 2.11 3.14 -16.45
CA GLY A 42 3.19 2.25 -16.93
C GLY A 42 3.86 1.48 -15.80
N ILE A 43 4.09 2.12 -14.66
CA ILE A 43 4.69 1.45 -13.50
C ILE A 43 3.74 0.37 -12.97
N PHE A 44 2.44 0.63 -12.88
CA PHE A 44 1.48 -0.37 -12.43
C PHE A 44 1.39 -1.55 -13.41
N ARG A 45 1.43 -1.29 -14.71
CA ARG A 45 1.47 -2.36 -15.72
C ARG A 45 2.73 -3.20 -15.59
N ASP A 46 3.87 -2.57 -15.33
CA ASP A 46 5.12 -3.28 -15.11
C ASP A 46 5.03 -4.20 -13.88
N CYS A 47 4.40 -3.74 -12.79
CA CYS A 47 4.20 -4.56 -11.60
C CYS A 47 3.37 -5.82 -11.91
N LEU A 48 2.31 -5.67 -12.70
CA LEU A 48 1.50 -6.81 -13.15
C LEU A 48 2.32 -7.76 -14.01
N ARG A 49 3.09 -7.21 -14.94
CA ARG A 49 3.87 -8.00 -15.90
C ARG A 49 4.96 -8.81 -15.21
N VAL A 50 5.65 -8.24 -14.23
CA VAL A 50 6.71 -8.95 -13.51
C VAL A 50 6.18 -9.92 -12.46
N GLY A 51 4.87 -9.93 -12.21
CA GLY A 51 4.24 -10.90 -11.33
C GLY A 51 4.27 -10.53 -9.85
N TYR A 52 4.40 -9.25 -9.50
CA TYR A 52 4.22 -8.82 -8.12
C TYR A 52 2.80 -9.12 -7.64
N LEU A 53 2.63 -9.24 -6.33
CA LEU A 53 1.32 -9.39 -5.73
C LEU A 53 0.65 -8.02 -5.74
N CYS A 54 -0.29 -7.83 -6.66
CA CYS A 54 -1.00 -6.57 -6.87
C CYS A 54 -2.46 -6.76 -6.50
N ARG A 55 -2.97 -5.92 -5.59
CA ARG A 55 -4.33 -6.01 -5.09
C ARG A 55 -5.03 -4.67 -5.17
N VAL A 56 -6.34 -4.69 -5.39
CA VAL A 56 -7.21 -3.52 -5.26
C VAL A 56 -8.17 -3.72 -4.11
N VAL A 57 -8.54 -2.63 -3.48
CA VAL A 57 -9.59 -2.58 -2.47
C VAL A 57 -10.82 -1.99 -3.13
N GLU A 58 -11.93 -2.69 -3.04
CA GLU A 58 -13.17 -2.33 -3.74
C GLU A 58 -14.34 -2.28 -2.77
N VAL A 59 -15.19 -1.27 -2.92
CA VAL A 59 -16.45 -1.13 -2.21
C VAL A 59 -17.52 -0.81 -3.24
N SER A 60 -18.53 -1.67 -3.34
CA SER A 60 -19.66 -1.46 -4.26
C SER A 60 -19.21 -1.15 -5.70
N GLY A 61 -18.20 -1.87 -6.18
CA GLY A 61 -17.66 -1.71 -7.53
C GLY A 61 -16.70 -0.56 -7.72
N LEU A 62 -16.44 0.23 -6.68
CA LEU A 62 -15.51 1.37 -6.74
C LEU A 62 -14.15 0.95 -6.15
N VAL A 63 -13.09 1.15 -6.92
CA VAL A 63 -11.72 0.98 -6.43
C VAL A 63 -11.35 2.16 -5.53
N ILE A 64 -11.14 1.89 -4.24
CA ILE A 64 -10.84 2.90 -3.23
C ILE A 64 -9.39 2.84 -2.75
N GLY A 65 -8.64 1.83 -3.14
CA GLY A 65 -7.25 1.68 -2.75
C GLY A 65 -6.57 0.55 -3.48
N HIS A 66 -5.27 0.44 -3.26
CA HIS A 66 -4.45 -0.61 -3.86
C HIS A 66 -3.23 -0.89 -3.02
N GLY A 67 -2.67 -2.10 -3.20
CA GLY A 67 -1.44 -2.51 -2.55
C GLY A 67 -0.61 -3.38 -3.48
N ILE A 68 0.71 -3.17 -3.44
CA ILE A 68 1.65 -3.92 -4.26
C ILE A 68 2.80 -4.40 -3.39
N GLU A 69 3.13 -5.68 -3.54
CA GLU A 69 4.13 -6.36 -2.72
C GLU A 69 4.92 -7.30 -3.59
N SER A 70 6.24 -7.28 -3.45
CA SER A 70 7.09 -8.31 -4.04
C SER A 70 7.42 -9.36 -2.98
N LEU A 71 7.46 -10.63 -3.40
CA LEU A 71 7.74 -11.77 -2.51
C LEU A 71 8.89 -12.57 -3.11
N GLY A 72 9.94 -12.80 -2.33
CA GLY A 72 11.06 -13.61 -2.77
C GLY A 72 12.20 -13.64 -1.76
N ALA A 73 12.99 -14.70 -1.78
CA ALA A 73 14.17 -14.87 -0.95
C ALA A 73 13.89 -14.69 0.55
N GLY A 74 12.71 -15.12 1.00
CA GLY A 74 12.31 -14.99 2.41
C GLY A 74 11.84 -13.61 2.82
N GLU A 75 11.79 -12.66 1.90
CA GLU A 75 11.43 -11.28 2.20
C GLU A 75 10.24 -10.81 1.38
N ALA A 76 9.29 -10.15 2.05
CA ALA A 76 8.23 -9.40 1.41
C ALA A 76 8.65 -7.93 1.40
N HIS A 77 8.51 -7.27 0.26
CA HIS A 77 8.75 -5.84 0.16
C HIS A 77 7.44 -5.17 -0.26
N ILE A 78 6.88 -4.40 0.65
CA ILE A 78 5.66 -3.65 0.40
C ILE A 78 6.06 -2.39 -0.37
N LEU A 79 5.72 -2.36 -1.65
CA LEU A 79 6.18 -1.31 -2.58
C LEU A 79 5.23 -0.12 -2.66
N ASN A 80 3.94 -0.37 -2.44
CA ASN A 80 2.92 0.68 -2.53
C ASN A 80 1.70 0.27 -1.72
N VAL A 81 1.21 1.18 -0.89
CA VAL A 81 -0.08 1.07 -0.20
C VAL A 81 -0.75 2.42 -0.32
N CYS A 82 -1.93 2.43 -0.90
CA CYS A 82 -2.66 3.67 -1.16
C CYS A 82 -4.13 3.46 -0.84
N ILE A 83 -4.69 4.40 -0.08
CA ILE A 83 -6.14 4.50 0.14
C ILE A 83 -6.54 5.90 -0.29
N ARG A 84 -7.58 6.02 -1.11
CA ARG A 84 -8.10 7.32 -1.55
C ARG A 84 -8.37 8.21 -0.34
N PRO A 85 -8.06 9.52 -0.43
CA PRO A 85 -8.17 10.42 0.73
C PRO A 85 -9.53 10.39 1.42
N GLU A 86 -10.62 10.30 0.67
CA GLU A 86 -11.98 10.31 1.22
C GLU A 86 -12.32 9.05 2.02
N PHE A 87 -11.50 7.99 1.92
CA PHE A 87 -11.70 6.72 2.64
C PHE A 87 -10.67 6.48 3.74
N ARG A 88 -9.81 7.47 4.03
CA ARG A 88 -8.78 7.36 5.06
C ARG A 88 -9.35 7.47 6.48
N CYS A 89 -8.54 7.07 7.46
CA CYS A 89 -8.85 7.13 8.89
C CYS A 89 -10.06 6.29 9.29
N ARG A 90 -10.31 5.20 8.56
CA ARG A 90 -11.45 4.31 8.79
C ARG A 90 -11.07 2.84 8.86
N GLY A 91 -9.77 2.57 9.03
CA GLY A 91 -9.26 1.21 9.18
C GLY A 91 -9.05 0.46 7.87
N VAL A 92 -9.28 1.09 6.71
CA VAL A 92 -9.10 0.42 5.41
C VAL A 92 -7.63 0.11 5.16
N GLY A 93 -6.74 1.07 5.44
CA GLY A 93 -5.29 0.86 5.28
C GLY A 93 -4.77 -0.28 6.15
N ARG A 94 -5.25 -0.36 7.39
CA ARG A 94 -4.90 -1.47 8.29
C ARG A 94 -5.38 -2.81 7.75
N ARG A 95 -6.60 -2.88 7.23
CA ARG A 95 -7.13 -4.11 6.63
C ARG A 95 -6.30 -4.56 5.43
N LEU A 96 -5.97 -3.61 4.53
CA LEU A 96 -5.14 -3.92 3.38
C LEU A 96 -3.76 -4.41 3.79
N LEU A 97 -3.13 -3.72 4.72
CA LEU A 97 -1.80 -4.07 5.20
C LEU A 97 -1.80 -5.45 5.89
N THR A 98 -2.80 -5.71 6.73
CA THR A 98 -2.98 -7.02 7.36
C THR A 98 -3.11 -8.11 6.31
N TYR A 99 -3.88 -7.87 5.26
CA TYR A 99 -4.04 -8.82 4.15
C TYR A 99 -2.69 -9.10 3.47
N LEU A 100 -1.92 -8.05 3.15
CA LEU A 100 -0.62 -8.21 2.49
C LEU A 100 0.35 -9.01 3.37
N LEU A 101 0.38 -8.73 4.67
CA LEU A 101 1.24 -9.45 5.61
C LEU A 101 0.83 -10.92 5.74
N GLU A 102 -0.45 -11.21 5.73
CA GLU A 102 -0.94 -12.61 5.77
C GLU A 102 -0.57 -13.35 4.48
N ARG A 103 -0.65 -12.69 3.33
CA ARG A 103 -0.20 -13.29 2.07
C ARG A 103 1.29 -13.59 2.11
N ALA A 104 2.08 -12.68 2.67
CA ALA A 104 3.53 -12.88 2.82
C ALA A 104 3.83 -14.07 3.73
N ARG A 105 3.13 -14.19 4.87
CA ARG A 105 3.29 -15.33 5.78
C ARG A 105 2.95 -16.65 5.09
N THR A 106 1.82 -16.69 4.39
CA THR A 106 1.37 -17.88 3.66
C THR A 106 2.37 -18.29 2.58
N ALA A 107 3.05 -17.33 1.97
CA ALA A 107 4.08 -17.60 0.98
C ALA A 107 5.43 -17.98 1.58
N GLY A 108 5.55 -18.06 2.91
CA GLY A 108 6.76 -18.47 3.59
C GLY A 108 7.79 -17.36 3.81
N MET A 109 7.41 -16.10 3.64
CA MET A 109 8.33 -14.99 3.89
C MET A 109 8.58 -14.84 5.38
N GLN A 110 9.82 -14.47 5.74
CA GLN A 110 10.25 -14.35 7.14
C GLN A 110 10.17 -12.93 7.64
N HIS A 111 10.35 -11.95 6.76
CA HIS A 111 10.35 -10.53 7.09
C HIS A 111 9.59 -9.74 6.04
N ALA A 112 8.97 -8.65 6.47
CA ALA A 112 8.39 -7.66 5.57
C ALA A 112 9.15 -6.33 5.74
N PHE A 113 9.43 -5.68 4.63
CA PHE A 113 10.10 -4.38 4.57
C PHE A 113 9.25 -3.38 3.83
N LEU A 114 9.39 -2.13 4.19
CA LEU A 114 8.83 -1.01 3.43
C LEU A 114 9.69 0.23 3.63
N GLU A 115 9.60 1.15 2.70
CA GLU A 115 10.14 2.49 2.83
C GLU A 115 8.98 3.47 3.01
N VAL A 116 9.19 4.47 3.86
CA VAL A 116 8.19 5.50 4.13
C VAL A 116 8.87 6.85 4.31
N ARG A 117 8.22 7.93 3.83
CA ARG A 117 8.71 9.29 4.07
C ARG A 117 8.62 9.61 5.55
N PRO A 118 9.69 10.12 6.18
CA PRO A 118 9.61 10.56 7.58
C PRO A 118 8.51 11.60 7.81
N SER A 119 8.18 12.39 6.80
CA SER A 119 7.11 13.39 6.88
C SER A 119 5.71 12.76 6.90
N ASN A 120 5.56 11.50 6.51
CA ASN A 120 4.28 10.79 6.54
C ASN A 120 4.03 10.18 7.91
N THR A 121 3.74 11.03 8.90
CA THR A 121 3.59 10.61 10.30
C THR A 121 2.40 9.67 10.50
N ALA A 122 1.32 9.86 9.76
CA ALA A 122 0.15 8.98 9.88
C ALA A 122 0.46 7.55 9.46
N ALA A 123 1.19 7.39 8.35
CA ALA A 123 1.60 6.07 7.88
C ALA A 123 2.58 5.42 8.88
N ILE A 124 3.55 6.17 9.37
CA ILE A 124 4.52 5.66 10.35
C ILE A 124 3.81 5.16 11.60
N ARG A 125 2.84 5.92 12.11
CA ARG A 125 2.06 5.48 13.29
C ARG A 125 1.31 4.19 13.02
N LEU A 126 0.71 4.05 11.84
CA LEU A 126 0.04 2.82 11.46
C LEU A 126 1.02 1.65 11.45
N TYR A 127 2.15 1.79 10.77
CA TYR A 127 3.15 0.72 10.67
C TYR A 127 3.69 0.34 12.04
N GLN A 128 4.03 1.33 12.87
CA GLN A 128 4.52 1.07 14.23
C GLN A 128 3.47 0.35 15.07
N SER A 129 2.19 0.72 14.96
CA SER A 129 1.10 0.06 15.67
C SER A 129 0.93 -1.41 15.28
N MET A 130 1.43 -1.79 14.10
CA MET A 130 1.38 -3.16 13.61
C MET A 130 2.68 -3.94 13.89
N GLY A 131 3.64 -3.31 14.55
CA GLY A 131 4.88 -3.96 14.97
C GLY A 131 6.11 -3.69 14.10
N PHE A 132 5.99 -2.83 13.09
CA PHE A 132 7.15 -2.44 12.30
C PHE A 132 8.13 -1.60 13.12
N GLU A 133 9.43 -1.83 12.90
CA GLU A 133 10.51 -1.10 13.53
C GLU A 133 11.43 -0.51 12.46
N GLN A 134 11.93 0.69 12.72
CA GLN A 134 12.90 1.29 11.80
C GLN A 134 14.24 0.58 11.91
N VAL A 135 14.76 0.11 10.79
CA VAL A 135 16.04 -0.61 10.72
C VAL A 135 17.05 0.11 9.84
N GLY A 136 16.68 1.16 9.15
CA GLY A 136 17.59 1.86 8.28
C GLY A 136 17.04 3.16 7.76
N LEU A 137 17.84 3.81 6.92
CA LEU A 137 17.53 5.06 6.27
C LEU A 137 18.11 5.03 4.86
N ARG A 138 17.32 5.41 3.86
CA ARG A 138 17.81 5.61 2.49
C ARG A 138 17.84 7.12 2.22
N ARG A 139 19.03 7.67 2.07
CA ARG A 139 19.20 9.10 1.85
C ARG A 139 18.74 9.50 0.46
N GLY A 140 17.97 10.62 0.38
CA GLY A 140 17.53 11.20 -0.87
C GLY A 140 16.70 10.27 -1.73
N TYR A 141 15.98 9.32 -1.14
CA TYR A 141 15.24 8.28 -1.85
C TYR A 141 14.04 8.83 -2.62
N TYR A 142 13.30 9.75 -2.01
CA TYR A 142 12.08 10.31 -2.59
C TYR A 142 12.29 11.69 -3.20
N GLN A 143 11.54 12.00 -4.24
CA GLN A 143 11.38 13.36 -4.71
C GLN A 143 10.58 14.16 -3.68
N ALA A 144 10.91 15.45 -3.54
CA ALA A 144 10.22 16.36 -2.63
C ALA A 144 10.09 17.74 -3.29
N PRO A 145 9.19 18.61 -2.82
CA PRO A 145 9.00 19.94 -3.41
C PRO A 145 10.28 20.79 -3.44
N GLN A 146 11.18 20.58 -2.48
CA GLN A 146 12.43 21.34 -2.36
C GLN A 146 13.66 20.41 -2.47
N GLY A 147 13.65 19.50 -3.45
CA GLY A 147 14.75 18.60 -3.69
C GLY A 147 14.39 17.15 -3.41
N ARG A 148 14.96 16.57 -2.35
CA ARG A 148 14.78 15.15 -2.02
C ARG A 148 14.47 14.98 -0.54
N GLU A 149 13.78 13.89 -0.23
CA GLU A 149 13.50 13.47 1.15
C GLU A 149 14.05 12.06 1.34
N ASP A 150 14.58 11.79 2.53
CA ASP A 150 15.05 10.45 2.89
C ASP A 150 13.86 9.49 3.05
N ALA A 151 14.14 8.20 3.00
CA ALA A 151 13.16 7.16 3.36
C ALA A 151 13.59 6.48 4.65
N ALA A 152 12.66 6.36 5.58
CA ALA A 152 12.82 5.43 6.69
C ALA A 152 12.55 4.02 6.19
N VAL A 153 13.43 3.07 6.51
CA VAL A 153 13.24 1.66 6.17
C VAL A 153 12.69 0.95 7.41
N LEU A 154 11.51 0.39 7.29
CA LEU A 154 10.85 -0.32 8.38
C LEU A 154 10.81 -1.82 8.09
N ARG A 155 10.88 -2.61 9.14
CA ARG A 155 10.86 -4.07 9.07
C ARG A 155 9.90 -4.65 10.09
N LEU A 156 9.22 -5.72 9.69
CA LEU A 156 8.40 -6.54 10.58
C LEU A 156 8.83 -8.00 10.45
N SER A 157 9.05 -8.68 11.59
CA SER A 157 9.21 -10.13 11.57
C SER A 157 7.86 -10.80 11.33
N LEU A 158 7.83 -11.72 10.37
CA LEU A 158 6.64 -12.52 10.06
C LEU A 158 6.66 -13.87 10.77
N LEU A 159 7.74 -14.16 11.49
CA LEU A 159 7.86 -15.36 12.30
C LEU A 159 7.08 -15.14 13.60
N SER A 160 6.27 -16.09 13.98
CA SER A 160 5.47 -16.04 15.20
C SER A 160 6.17 -16.68 16.36
#